data_adcfb6031c06703c9d58d023e880868c
#
_entry.id   adcfb6031c06703c9d58d023e880868c
#
_cell.length_a   1.000
_cell.length_b   1.000
_cell.length_c   1.000
_cell.angle_alpha   90.00
_cell.angle_beta   90.00
_cell.angle_gamma   90.00
#
_symmetry.space_group_name_H-M   'P 1'
#
loop_
_entity.id
_entity.type
_entity.pdbx_description
1 polymer ?
#
loop_
_entity_poly.entity_id
_entity_poly.type
_entity_poly.pdbx_seq_one_letter_code
_entity_poly.pdbx_strand_id
1 'polypeptide(L)'
;MKKFLIIYLLLGLSVVVCQNKQLLYNWEVTPQTLLLNPGSLVTSQFHAGVPLASGFHFNVGSSGVSVFDVFADDGVAINTKITTTISRLSSRDFFTVNQQLDVLNFGWLSKGFEPMYFSGGMYQELDAIAYFPKDFAILAWEGNRDYIGKAYDFNDINARLDLLTVFHFGVNKQVSKKLTAGVRLKLYSSLMSVSSTRNKGAFKTTVREGSANIYEHTVTDLDVEVNTSGFISLDGLEQSQ
;
A
#
# COMPACT_ATOMS: atom_id res chain seq x y z
N MET A 1 -16.70 -12.38 -37.25
CA MET A 1 -16.07 -12.97 -36.06
C MET A 1 -15.05 -12.05 -35.38
N LYS A 2 -14.08 -11.41 -36.08
CA LYS A 2 -13.09 -10.50 -35.44
C LYS A 2 -13.70 -9.31 -34.69
N LYS A 3 -14.81 -8.72 -35.14
CA LYS A 3 -15.49 -7.60 -34.47
C LYS A 3 -16.17 -8.01 -33.16
N PHE A 4 -16.66 -9.22 -33.04
CA PHE A 4 -17.24 -9.74 -31.79
C PHE A 4 -16.19 -10.07 -30.74
N LEU A 5 -14.98 -10.47 -31.15
CA LEU A 5 -13.86 -10.73 -30.23
C LEU A 5 -13.39 -9.45 -29.55
N ILE A 6 -13.37 -8.32 -30.28
CA ILE A 6 -12.99 -7.01 -29.73
C ILE A 6 -14.02 -6.52 -28.72
N ILE A 7 -15.32 -6.75 -28.98
CA ILE A 7 -16.39 -6.39 -28.05
C ILE A 7 -16.32 -7.25 -26.77
N TYR A 8 -16.00 -8.55 -26.90
CA TYR A 8 -15.81 -9.44 -25.75
C TYR A 8 -14.58 -9.07 -24.92
N LEU A 9 -13.51 -8.61 -25.55
CA LEU A 9 -12.30 -8.12 -24.87
C LEU A 9 -12.56 -6.80 -24.14
N LEU A 10 -13.41 -5.93 -24.67
CA LEU A 10 -13.82 -4.67 -24.03
C LEU A 10 -14.83 -4.87 -22.88
N LEU A 11 -15.67 -5.91 -22.94
CA LEU A 11 -16.62 -6.26 -21.87
C LEU A 11 -15.97 -7.04 -20.70
N GLY A 12 -14.80 -7.64 -20.93
CA GLY A 12 -14.01 -8.35 -19.90
C GLY A 12 -13.16 -7.44 -19.01
N LEU A 13 -13.29 -6.12 -19.12
CA LEU A 13 -12.70 -5.17 -18.18
C LEU A 13 -13.43 -5.27 -16.85
N SER A 14 -13.03 -6.25 -16.05
CA SER A 14 -13.37 -6.30 -14.63
C SER A 14 -13.10 -4.93 -14.01
N VAL A 15 -14.03 -4.44 -13.22
CA VAL A 15 -13.92 -3.20 -12.46
C VAL A 15 -12.76 -3.36 -11.48
N VAL A 16 -11.55 -2.98 -11.89
CA VAL A 16 -10.40 -2.90 -11.00
C VAL A 16 -10.58 -1.65 -10.15
N VAL A 17 -11.20 -1.81 -9.00
CA VAL A 17 -11.34 -0.76 -7.99
C VAL A 17 -10.02 -0.72 -7.21
N CYS A 18 -8.99 -0.13 -7.81
CA CYS A 18 -7.71 0.06 -7.14
C CYS A 18 -7.19 1.48 -7.42
N GLN A 19 -7.90 2.50 -6.89
CA GLN A 19 -7.48 3.89 -7.02
C GLN A 19 -7.33 4.53 -5.65
N ASN A 20 -6.10 4.50 -5.13
CA ASN A 20 -5.77 5.14 -3.85
C ASN A 20 -5.91 6.68 -3.87
N LYS A 21 -6.08 7.30 -5.04
CA LYS A 21 -6.06 8.76 -5.21
C LYS A 21 -7.31 9.29 -5.93
N GLN A 22 -8.47 8.71 -5.68
CA GLN A 22 -9.73 9.04 -6.37
C GLN A 22 -10.09 10.53 -6.35
N LEU A 23 -9.74 11.25 -5.29
CA LEU A 23 -9.99 12.68 -5.15
C LEU A 23 -9.32 13.52 -6.24
N LEU A 24 -8.15 13.12 -6.72
CA LEU A 24 -7.42 13.84 -7.76
C LEU A 24 -7.93 13.53 -9.18
N TYR A 25 -8.70 12.47 -9.38
CA TYR A 25 -9.04 11.97 -10.72
C TYR A 25 -9.77 13.01 -11.59
N ASN A 26 -10.68 13.77 -11.00
CA ASN A 26 -11.47 14.81 -11.69
C ASN A 26 -11.20 16.22 -11.16
N TRP A 27 -10.09 16.41 -10.44
CA TRP A 27 -9.77 17.73 -9.88
C TRP A 27 -8.98 18.58 -10.87
N GLU A 28 -9.69 19.21 -11.81
CA GLU A 28 -9.10 19.98 -12.92
C GLU A 28 -8.35 21.26 -12.47
N VAL A 29 -8.49 21.67 -11.22
CA VAL A 29 -7.82 22.86 -10.66
C VAL A 29 -6.31 22.68 -10.56
N THR A 30 -5.83 21.44 -10.36
CA THR A 30 -4.41 21.17 -10.18
C THR A 30 -3.86 20.26 -11.28
N PRO A 31 -2.69 20.61 -11.87
CA PRO A 31 -2.05 19.77 -12.89
C PRO A 31 -1.67 18.36 -12.41
N GLN A 32 -1.63 18.11 -11.10
CA GLN A 32 -1.40 16.80 -10.52
C GLN A 32 -2.47 15.77 -10.90
N THR A 33 -3.68 16.22 -11.29
CA THR A 33 -4.73 15.36 -11.85
C THR A 33 -4.21 14.54 -13.03
N LEU A 34 -3.27 15.08 -13.83
CA LEU A 34 -2.66 14.39 -14.97
C LEU A 34 -1.86 13.12 -14.58
N LEU A 35 -1.47 12.96 -13.32
CA LEU A 35 -0.83 11.73 -12.83
C LEU A 35 -1.78 10.53 -12.86
N LEU A 36 -3.07 10.77 -12.68
CA LEU A 36 -4.13 9.77 -12.63
C LEU A 36 -4.95 9.73 -13.92
N ASN A 37 -5.26 10.90 -14.45
CA ASN A 37 -6.05 11.07 -15.67
C ASN A 37 -5.29 11.93 -16.68
N PRO A 38 -4.50 11.32 -17.59
CA PRO A 38 -3.79 12.08 -18.63
C PRO A 38 -4.71 12.85 -19.55
N GLY A 39 -5.99 12.50 -19.65
CA GLY A 39 -7.01 13.18 -20.44
C GLY A 39 -7.73 14.32 -19.70
N SER A 40 -7.32 14.67 -18.50
CA SER A 40 -7.94 15.77 -17.74
C SER A 40 -7.66 17.11 -18.39
N LEU A 41 -8.65 18.02 -18.34
CA LEU A 41 -8.48 19.38 -18.85
C LEU A 41 -7.52 20.15 -17.95
N VAL A 42 -6.52 20.79 -18.54
CA VAL A 42 -5.57 21.67 -17.83
C VAL A 42 -5.77 23.09 -18.36
N THR A 43 -6.05 24.01 -17.46
CA THR A 43 -6.31 25.42 -17.78
C THR A 43 -5.06 26.30 -17.67
N SER A 44 -4.03 25.84 -16.96
CA SER A 44 -2.79 26.59 -16.78
C SER A 44 -1.91 26.55 -18.03
N GLN A 45 -1.27 27.65 -18.36
CA GLN A 45 -0.28 27.69 -19.44
C GLN A 45 1.07 27.09 -19.04
N PHE A 46 1.40 27.18 -17.76
CA PHE A 46 2.65 26.67 -17.18
C PHE A 46 2.41 26.31 -15.71
N HIS A 47 3.06 25.26 -15.25
CA HIS A 47 3.22 24.99 -13.83
C HIS A 47 4.61 24.47 -13.54
N ALA A 48 5.11 24.80 -12.36
CA ALA A 48 6.29 24.20 -11.77
C ALA A 48 6.01 23.99 -10.30
N GLY A 49 6.23 22.79 -9.84
CA GLY A 49 6.07 22.45 -8.44
C GLY A 49 7.32 22.78 -7.62
N VAL A 50 7.11 23.19 -6.37
CA VAL A 50 8.21 23.33 -5.41
C VAL A 50 8.69 21.93 -5.04
N PRO A 51 9.98 21.61 -5.18
CA PRO A 51 10.52 20.31 -4.82
C PRO A 51 10.12 19.88 -3.41
N LEU A 52 9.66 18.63 -3.26
CA LEU A 52 9.21 18.00 -2.02
C LEU A 52 7.97 18.63 -1.35
N ALA A 53 7.43 19.72 -1.88
CA ALA A 53 6.27 20.43 -1.33
C ALA A 53 5.07 20.51 -2.30
N SER A 54 5.21 20.04 -3.54
CA SER A 54 4.17 20.17 -4.57
C SER A 54 3.06 19.15 -4.46
N GLY A 55 3.32 18.01 -3.86
CA GLY A 55 2.34 16.94 -3.69
C GLY A 55 2.80 15.95 -2.66
N PHE A 56 1.97 15.76 -1.66
CA PHE A 56 2.13 14.69 -0.68
C PHE A 56 0.81 13.92 -0.60
N HIS A 57 0.90 12.62 -0.80
CA HIS A 57 -0.23 11.71 -0.62
C HIS A 57 0.15 10.65 0.40
N PHE A 58 -0.78 10.40 1.33
CA PHE A 58 -0.63 9.36 2.32
C PHE A 58 -1.96 8.63 2.48
N ASN A 59 -1.92 7.31 2.45
CA ASN A 59 -3.07 6.45 2.63
C ASN A 59 -2.70 5.27 3.52
N VAL A 60 -3.60 4.93 4.44
CA VAL A 60 -3.54 3.72 5.25
C VAL A 60 -4.83 2.96 5.04
N GLY A 61 -4.72 1.68 4.77
CA GLY A 61 -5.85 0.79 4.57
C GLY A 61 -5.75 -0.46 5.44
N SER A 62 -6.89 -1.05 5.73
CA SER A 62 -7.00 -2.35 6.39
C SER A 62 -8.18 -3.12 5.81
N SER A 63 -8.03 -4.44 5.71
CA SER A 63 -9.13 -5.32 5.27
C SER A 63 -10.02 -5.79 6.45
N GLY A 64 -9.45 -5.90 7.63
CA GLY A 64 -10.14 -6.52 8.78
C GLY A 64 -10.58 -5.55 9.87
N VAL A 65 -10.09 -4.29 9.84
CA VAL A 65 -10.36 -3.28 10.87
C VAL A 65 -10.70 -1.95 10.19
N SER A 66 -11.82 -1.36 10.56
CA SER A 66 -12.12 0.03 10.19
C SER A 66 -11.97 0.98 11.38
N VAL A 67 -11.75 2.26 11.08
CA VAL A 67 -11.72 3.31 12.11
C VAL A 67 -13.04 3.33 12.88
N PHE A 68 -14.16 3.07 12.20
CA PHE A 68 -15.49 3.03 12.81
C PHE A 68 -15.64 1.87 13.80
N ASP A 69 -15.07 0.69 13.53
CA ASP A 69 -15.15 -0.47 14.43
C ASP A 69 -14.56 -0.19 15.81
N VAL A 70 -13.58 0.71 15.89
CA VAL A 70 -12.84 1.01 17.11
C VAL A 70 -13.30 2.34 17.76
N PHE A 71 -13.57 3.37 16.94
CA PHE A 71 -13.75 4.73 17.42
C PHE A 71 -15.20 5.26 17.25
N ALA A 72 -16.17 4.44 16.87
CA ALA A 72 -17.57 4.86 16.84
C ALA A 72 -18.03 5.35 18.22
N ASP A 73 -18.79 6.43 18.25
CA ASP A 73 -19.42 6.94 19.49
C ASP A 73 -20.81 6.28 19.65
N ASP A 74 -20.83 5.05 20.14
CA ASP A 74 -22.02 4.19 20.31
C ASP A 74 -22.21 3.74 21.75
N GLY A 75 -21.46 4.32 22.69
CA GLY A 75 -21.53 3.98 24.12
C GLY A 75 -20.86 2.67 24.52
N VAL A 76 -20.26 1.93 23.57
CA VAL A 76 -19.50 0.69 23.85
C VAL A 76 -18.07 1.03 24.25
N ALA A 77 -17.57 0.43 25.32
CA ALA A 77 -16.20 0.64 25.77
C ALA A 77 -15.18 0.25 24.71
N ILE A 78 -14.13 1.04 24.53
CA ILE A 78 -13.10 0.85 23.49
C ILE A 78 -12.44 -0.53 23.58
N ASN A 79 -12.18 -1.04 24.79
CA ASN A 79 -11.58 -2.36 24.97
C ASN A 79 -12.49 -3.47 24.43
N THR A 80 -13.81 -3.36 24.65
CA THR A 80 -14.79 -4.30 24.09
C THR A 80 -14.81 -4.27 22.57
N LYS A 81 -14.71 -3.07 21.99
CA LYS A 81 -14.66 -2.89 20.53
C LYS A 81 -13.41 -3.53 19.94
N ILE A 82 -12.24 -3.31 20.55
CA ILE A 82 -10.97 -3.90 20.08
C ILE A 82 -11.05 -5.43 20.16
N THR A 83 -11.47 -5.99 21.31
CA THR A 83 -11.62 -7.45 21.47
C THR A 83 -12.60 -8.04 20.44
N THR A 84 -13.74 -7.37 20.22
CA THR A 84 -14.71 -7.79 19.21
C THR A 84 -14.13 -7.73 17.81
N THR A 85 -13.39 -6.68 17.47
CA THR A 85 -12.75 -6.51 16.18
C THR A 85 -11.69 -7.61 15.95
N ILE A 86 -10.82 -7.86 16.94
CA ILE A 86 -9.82 -8.95 16.89
C ILE A 86 -10.50 -10.32 16.70
N SER A 87 -11.63 -10.54 17.36
CA SER A 87 -12.36 -11.81 17.22
C SER A 87 -12.84 -12.10 15.79
N ARG A 88 -13.08 -11.04 15.00
CA ARG A 88 -13.53 -11.13 13.60
C ARG A 88 -12.39 -11.23 12.59
N LEU A 89 -11.16 -10.91 12.99
CA LEU A 89 -10.00 -11.02 12.11
C LEU A 89 -9.81 -12.44 11.59
N SER A 90 -9.27 -12.54 10.41
CA SER A 90 -8.82 -13.76 9.75
C SER A 90 -7.31 -13.75 9.57
N SER A 91 -6.72 -14.87 9.17
CA SER A 91 -5.30 -14.97 8.83
C SER A 91 -4.92 -14.20 7.54
N ARG A 92 -5.92 -13.78 6.76
CA ARG A 92 -5.73 -13.07 5.48
C ARG A 92 -5.92 -11.57 5.59
N ASP A 93 -6.21 -11.06 6.78
CA ASP A 93 -6.35 -9.63 6.97
C ASP A 93 -5.00 -8.95 6.91
N PHE A 94 -5.00 -7.74 6.34
CA PHE A 94 -3.79 -7.00 6.06
C PHE A 94 -3.96 -5.51 6.35
N PHE A 95 -2.82 -4.85 6.57
CA PHE A 95 -2.68 -3.41 6.57
C PHE A 95 -1.89 -2.98 5.35
N THR A 96 -2.25 -1.84 4.79
CA THR A 96 -1.50 -1.19 3.71
C THR A 96 -1.13 0.22 4.09
N VAL A 97 0.05 0.65 3.65
CA VAL A 97 0.49 2.03 3.69
C VAL A 97 0.97 2.41 2.30
N ASN A 98 0.41 3.47 1.75
CA ASN A 98 0.86 4.05 0.50
C ASN A 98 1.22 5.51 0.74
N GLN A 99 2.41 5.91 0.31
CA GLN A 99 2.87 7.28 0.36
C GLN A 99 3.42 7.68 -1.00
N GLN A 100 3.08 8.89 -1.46
CA GLN A 100 3.74 9.50 -2.60
C GLN A 100 4.22 10.89 -2.23
N LEU A 101 5.43 11.21 -2.64
CA LEU A 101 6.06 12.52 -2.47
C LEU A 101 6.56 13.03 -3.81
N ASP A 102 6.00 14.14 -4.28
CA ASP A 102 6.45 14.76 -5.53
C ASP A 102 7.80 15.44 -5.30
N VAL A 103 8.82 14.99 -6.02
CA VAL A 103 10.17 15.57 -5.98
C VAL A 103 10.29 16.69 -7.00
N LEU A 104 9.83 16.45 -8.23
CA LEU A 104 9.78 17.44 -9.31
C LEU A 104 8.48 17.30 -10.07
N ASN A 105 7.82 18.40 -10.38
CA ASN A 105 6.61 18.43 -11.19
C ASN A 105 6.57 19.71 -12.00
N PHE A 106 6.45 19.59 -13.31
CA PHE A 106 6.40 20.73 -14.21
C PHE A 106 5.56 20.42 -15.45
N GLY A 107 5.09 21.46 -16.11
CA GLY A 107 4.39 21.33 -17.37
C GLY A 107 4.19 22.69 -18.05
N TRP A 108 3.95 22.63 -19.35
CA TRP A 108 3.73 23.80 -20.18
C TRP A 108 2.82 23.52 -21.36
N LEU A 109 2.09 24.54 -21.78
CA LEU A 109 1.32 24.53 -23.01
C LEU A 109 2.22 24.91 -24.19
N SER A 110 2.26 24.08 -25.23
CA SER A 110 2.99 24.41 -26.46
C SER A 110 2.33 25.59 -27.20
N LYS A 111 3.16 26.37 -27.87
CA LYS A 111 2.68 27.43 -28.76
C LYS A 111 2.47 26.85 -30.15
N GLY A 112 1.38 27.20 -30.84
CA GLY A 112 1.15 26.76 -32.21
C GLY A 112 -0.34 26.66 -32.54
N PHE A 113 -0.64 26.24 -33.77
CA PHE A 113 -2.01 26.09 -34.27
C PHE A 113 -2.82 25.00 -33.52
N GLU A 114 -2.14 23.99 -33.06
CA GLU A 114 -2.73 22.91 -32.27
C GLU A 114 -1.99 22.75 -30.94
N PRO A 115 -2.35 23.53 -29.93
CA PRO A 115 -1.64 23.52 -28.65
C PRO A 115 -1.80 22.17 -27.92
N MET A 116 -0.69 21.65 -27.40
CA MET A 116 -0.62 20.46 -26.57
C MET A 116 0.00 20.81 -25.21
N TYR A 117 -0.50 20.22 -24.17
CA TYR A 117 0.06 20.37 -22.84
C TYR A 117 1.04 19.23 -22.55
N PHE A 118 2.29 19.59 -22.31
CA PHE A 118 3.33 18.69 -21.89
C PHE A 118 3.51 18.75 -20.39
N SER A 119 3.70 17.62 -19.75
CA SER A 119 3.95 17.58 -18.32
C SER A 119 4.90 16.44 -17.98
N GLY A 120 5.73 16.66 -16.98
CA GLY A 120 6.69 15.67 -16.55
C GLY A 120 7.16 15.91 -15.13
N GLY A 121 7.92 14.95 -14.62
CA GLY A 121 8.47 15.06 -13.29
C GLY A 121 8.96 13.75 -12.73
N MET A 122 9.21 13.77 -11.43
CA MET A 122 9.69 12.64 -10.65
C MET A 122 9.00 12.67 -9.28
N TYR A 123 8.56 11.50 -8.83
CA TYR A 123 8.06 11.33 -7.46
C TYR A 123 8.61 10.06 -6.84
N GLN A 124 8.63 10.00 -5.52
CA GLN A 124 8.89 8.79 -4.76
C GLN A 124 7.58 8.19 -4.30
N GLU A 125 7.48 6.87 -4.37
CA GLU A 125 6.32 6.09 -3.93
C GLU A 125 6.79 5.00 -2.98
N LEU A 126 6.21 4.98 -1.78
CA LEU A 126 6.37 3.92 -0.79
C LEU A 126 5.08 3.13 -0.75
N ASP A 127 5.19 1.85 -1.04
CA ASP A 127 4.09 0.89 -0.92
C ASP A 127 4.47 -0.18 0.10
N ALA A 128 3.61 -0.35 1.11
CA ALA A 128 3.76 -1.39 2.10
C ALA A 128 2.46 -2.16 2.29
N ILE A 129 2.59 -3.47 2.42
CA ILE A 129 1.51 -4.36 2.83
C ILE A 129 2.03 -5.31 3.89
N ALA A 130 1.27 -5.50 4.97
CA ALA A 130 1.58 -6.44 6.02
C ALA A 130 0.33 -7.26 6.36
N TYR A 131 0.43 -8.57 6.22
CA TYR A 131 -0.58 -9.51 6.70
C TYR A 131 -0.39 -9.73 8.18
N PHE A 132 -1.49 -9.60 8.91
CA PHE A 132 -1.47 -9.64 10.36
C PHE A 132 -2.45 -10.72 10.85
N PRO A 133 -1.96 -11.94 11.10
CA PRO A 133 -2.82 -13.06 11.48
C PRO A 133 -3.51 -12.79 12.83
N LYS A 134 -4.75 -13.26 12.94
CA LYS A 134 -5.58 -13.15 14.15
C LYS A 134 -4.86 -13.59 15.42
N ASP A 135 -4.12 -14.68 15.35
CA ASP A 135 -3.40 -15.22 16.50
C ASP A 135 -2.36 -14.24 17.04
N PHE A 136 -1.70 -13.50 16.16
CA PHE A 136 -0.75 -12.47 16.58
C PHE A 136 -1.47 -11.26 17.19
N ALA A 137 -2.65 -10.89 16.68
CA ALA A 137 -3.47 -9.83 17.24
C ALA A 137 -3.96 -10.19 18.66
N ILE A 138 -4.39 -11.44 18.88
CA ILE A 138 -4.77 -11.94 20.20
C ILE A 138 -3.57 -11.87 21.14
N LEU A 139 -2.41 -12.39 20.72
CA LEU A 139 -1.21 -12.39 21.53
C LEU A 139 -0.76 -10.98 21.92
N ALA A 140 -0.86 -10.02 21.01
CA ALA A 140 -0.46 -8.64 21.24
C ALA A 140 -1.43 -7.89 22.16
N TRP A 141 -2.74 -8.15 22.09
CA TRP A 141 -3.77 -7.43 22.83
C TRP A 141 -4.17 -8.10 24.15
N GLU A 142 -4.45 -9.40 24.10
CA GLU A 142 -4.94 -10.18 25.23
C GLU A 142 -3.81 -10.88 25.99
N GLY A 143 -2.66 -11.06 25.32
CA GLY A 143 -1.54 -11.84 25.83
C GLY A 143 -1.79 -13.35 25.77
N ASN A 144 -1.00 -14.10 26.51
CA ASN A 144 -1.03 -15.57 26.51
C ASN A 144 -1.57 -16.18 27.81
N ARG A 145 -1.91 -15.35 28.81
CA ARG A 145 -2.31 -15.81 30.15
C ARG A 145 -3.51 -16.76 30.13
N ASP A 146 -4.55 -16.39 29.40
CA ASP A 146 -5.81 -17.14 29.33
C ASP A 146 -5.80 -18.23 28.25
N TYR A 147 -4.67 -18.38 27.55
CA TYR A 147 -4.47 -19.27 26.42
C TYR A 147 -3.33 -20.27 26.63
N ILE A 148 -3.11 -20.70 27.86
CA ILE A 148 -2.05 -21.67 28.19
C ILE A 148 -2.29 -22.96 27.42
N GLY A 149 -1.25 -23.45 26.72
CA GLY A 149 -1.31 -24.61 25.86
C GLY A 149 -1.73 -24.33 24.40
N LYS A 150 -2.24 -23.12 24.10
CA LYS A 150 -2.52 -22.72 22.71
C LYS A 150 -1.21 -22.46 21.97
N ALA A 151 -1.11 -22.97 20.74
CA ALA A 151 -0.08 -22.58 19.79
C ALA A 151 -0.59 -21.39 18.97
N TYR A 152 0.19 -20.33 18.89
CA TYR A 152 -0.03 -19.18 18.02
C TYR A 152 0.77 -19.36 16.75
N ASP A 153 0.09 -19.44 15.61
CA ASP A 153 0.70 -19.72 14.32
C ASP A 153 1.26 -18.44 13.68
N PHE A 154 2.48 -18.52 13.17
CA PHE A 154 3.18 -17.43 12.48
C PHE A 154 3.21 -17.60 10.95
N ASN A 155 2.63 -18.69 10.41
CA ASN A 155 2.73 -19.00 8.98
C ASN A 155 2.13 -17.93 8.08
N ASP A 156 1.11 -17.22 8.55
CA ASP A 156 0.42 -16.19 7.78
C ASP A 156 1.00 -14.78 7.97
N ILE A 157 2.02 -14.61 8.82
CA ILE A 157 2.74 -13.33 8.91
C ILE A 157 3.50 -13.13 7.61
N ASN A 158 3.18 -12.06 6.87
CA ASN A 158 3.86 -11.72 5.64
C ASN A 158 3.90 -10.20 5.50
N ALA A 159 5.01 -9.67 5.00
CA ALA A 159 5.15 -8.25 4.76
C ALA A 159 5.94 -7.99 3.48
N ARG A 160 5.55 -6.92 2.79
CA ARG A 160 6.29 -6.38 1.67
C ARG A 160 6.32 -4.87 1.76
N LEU A 161 7.47 -4.29 1.47
CA LEU A 161 7.70 -2.86 1.39
C LEU A 161 8.54 -2.58 0.15
N ASP A 162 8.05 -1.70 -0.71
CA ASP A 162 8.75 -1.22 -1.90
C ASP A 162 8.88 0.30 -1.84
N LEU A 163 10.09 0.82 -2.02
CA LEU A 163 10.37 2.24 -2.23
C LEU A 163 10.80 2.44 -3.67
N LEU A 164 10.01 3.19 -4.43
CA LEU A 164 10.18 3.41 -5.85
C LEU A 164 10.44 4.88 -6.16
N THR A 165 11.30 5.13 -7.13
CA THR A 165 11.37 6.42 -7.82
C THR A 165 10.67 6.27 -9.17
N VAL A 166 9.72 7.14 -9.44
CA VAL A 166 8.93 7.11 -10.67
C VAL A 166 9.19 8.37 -11.48
N PHE A 167 9.79 8.20 -12.65
CA PHE A 167 9.89 9.26 -13.65
C PHE A 167 8.67 9.22 -14.54
N HIS A 168 8.10 10.35 -14.85
CA HIS A 168 6.93 10.40 -15.70
C HIS A 168 6.98 11.54 -16.70
N PHE A 169 6.39 11.29 -17.87
CA PHE A 169 6.21 12.29 -18.91
C PHE A 169 4.87 12.05 -19.60
N GLY A 170 4.11 13.10 -19.84
CA GLY A 170 2.79 13.03 -20.44
C GLY A 170 2.52 14.15 -21.44
N VAL A 171 1.67 13.84 -22.38
CA VAL A 171 1.13 14.76 -23.37
C VAL A 171 -0.38 14.73 -23.30
N ASN A 172 -1.00 15.87 -23.34
CA ASN A 172 -2.43 16.07 -23.27
C ASN A 172 -2.85 17.07 -24.34
N LYS A 173 -3.98 16.80 -25.01
CA LYS A 173 -4.53 17.68 -26.05
C LYS A 173 -6.03 17.73 -25.96
N GLN A 174 -6.59 18.93 -26.01
CA GLN A 174 -8.01 19.12 -26.22
C GLN A 174 -8.34 18.90 -27.71
N VAL A 175 -8.98 17.77 -28.02
CA VAL A 175 -9.33 17.36 -29.39
C VAL A 175 -10.60 18.09 -29.86
N SER A 176 -11.53 18.37 -28.94
CA SER A 176 -12.73 19.15 -29.20
C SER A 176 -13.19 19.87 -27.93
N LYS A 177 -14.23 20.70 -28.03
CA LYS A 177 -14.82 21.39 -26.85
C LYS A 177 -15.28 20.45 -25.73
N LYS A 178 -15.51 19.17 -26.05
CA LYS A 178 -16.03 18.17 -25.10
C LYS A 178 -15.09 16.97 -24.89
N LEU A 179 -13.96 16.95 -25.60
CA LEU A 179 -13.05 15.81 -25.56
C LEU A 179 -11.62 16.28 -25.40
N THR A 180 -11.00 15.85 -24.34
CA THR A 180 -9.55 15.93 -24.10
C THR A 180 -8.97 14.52 -24.08
N ALA A 181 -7.85 14.33 -24.74
CA ALA A 181 -7.14 13.06 -24.79
C ALA A 181 -5.70 13.26 -24.33
N GLY A 182 -5.16 12.29 -23.63
CA GLY A 182 -3.79 12.34 -23.16
C GLY A 182 -3.19 10.96 -22.97
N VAL A 183 -1.87 10.92 -22.97
CA VAL A 183 -1.06 9.74 -22.68
C VAL A 183 0.05 10.11 -21.71
N ARG A 184 0.39 9.20 -20.80
CA ARG A 184 1.48 9.35 -19.85
C ARG A 184 2.29 8.08 -19.78
N LEU A 185 3.59 8.23 -19.91
CA LEU A 185 4.57 7.18 -19.68
C LEU A 185 5.11 7.32 -18.26
N LYS A 186 5.31 6.18 -17.59
CA LYS A 186 5.93 6.09 -16.28
C LYS A 186 7.04 5.05 -16.31
N LEU A 187 8.19 5.42 -15.79
CA LEU A 187 9.35 4.54 -15.62
C LEU A 187 9.58 4.37 -14.12
N TYR A 188 9.46 3.14 -13.65
CA TYR A 188 9.66 2.78 -12.26
C TYR A 188 11.08 2.30 -12.04
N SER A 189 11.74 2.86 -11.05
CA SER A 189 13.06 2.44 -10.57
C SER A 189 12.97 2.08 -9.09
N SER A 190 13.26 0.83 -8.74
CA SER A 190 13.26 0.40 -7.34
C SER A 190 14.52 0.94 -6.65
N LEU A 191 14.32 1.65 -5.52
CA LEU A 191 15.39 2.08 -4.62
C LEU A 191 15.62 1.04 -3.52
N MET A 192 14.53 0.49 -2.98
CA MET A 192 14.59 -0.50 -1.91
C MET A 192 13.38 -1.42 -2.02
N SER A 193 13.58 -2.68 -1.80
CA SER A 193 12.50 -3.66 -1.63
C SER A 193 12.83 -4.59 -0.48
N VAL A 194 11.86 -4.83 0.37
CA VAL A 194 11.94 -5.80 1.47
C VAL A 194 10.70 -6.67 1.40
N SER A 195 10.87 -7.99 1.40
CA SER A 195 9.73 -8.91 1.39
C SER A 195 10.03 -10.16 2.20
N SER A 196 9.08 -10.58 3.03
CA SER A 196 9.14 -11.90 3.61
C SER A 196 8.59 -12.92 2.62
N THR A 197 9.36 -13.96 2.35
CA THR A 197 9.03 -14.98 1.35
C THR A 197 8.65 -16.31 1.97
N ARG A 198 9.04 -16.51 3.21
CA ARG A 198 8.72 -17.71 3.97
C ARG A 198 8.65 -17.35 5.44
N ASN A 199 7.52 -17.66 6.06
CA ASN A 199 7.33 -17.49 7.49
C ASN A 199 6.65 -18.74 8.01
N LYS A 200 7.33 -19.43 8.93
CA LYS A 200 6.82 -20.61 9.63
C LYS A 200 7.18 -20.49 11.09
N GLY A 201 6.44 -21.16 11.91
CA GLY A 201 6.70 -21.28 13.32
C GLY A 201 5.45 -21.10 14.16
N ALA A 202 5.55 -21.53 15.39
CA ALA A 202 4.48 -21.34 16.36
C ALA A 202 5.06 -20.94 17.72
N PHE A 203 4.40 -20.04 18.39
CA PHE A 203 4.67 -19.66 19.77
C PHE A 203 3.67 -20.35 20.69
N LYS A 204 4.16 -21.00 21.75
CA LYS A 204 3.33 -21.70 22.73
C LYS A 204 3.82 -21.43 24.14
N THR A 205 2.89 -21.22 25.03
CA THR A 205 3.15 -21.14 26.48
C THR A 205 2.57 -22.37 27.16
N THR A 206 3.37 -23.06 27.93
CA THR A 206 2.97 -24.25 28.71
C THR A 206 3.35 -24.06 30.17
N VAL A 207 2.67 -24.78 31.05
CA VAL A 207 3.10 -24.92 32.45
C VAL A 207 4.21 -25.96 32.50
N ARG A 208 5.31 -25.65 33.22
CA ARG A 208 6.41 -26.60 33.40
C ARG A 208 5.91 -27.82 34.14
N GLU A 209 6.30 -28.99 33.66
CA GLU A 209 5.96 -30.25 34.28
C GLU A 209 6.43 -30.30 35.78
N GLY A 210 5.55 -30.69 36.65
CA GLY A 210 5.83 -30.74 38.12
C GLY A 210 5.73 -29.38 38.82
N SER A 211 5.30 -28.32 38.17
CA SER A 211 5.10 -26.98 38.76
C SER A 211 3.71 -26.42 38.43
N ALA A 212 3.09 -25.72 39.41
CA ALA A 212 1.81 -25.08 39.22
C ALA A 212 1.93 -23.62 38.70
N ASN A 213 3.11 -22.98 38.84
CA ASN A 213 3.27 -21.54 38.63
C ASN A 213 4.49 -21.15 37.78
N ILE A 214 5.16 -22.13 37.16
CA ILE A 214 6.29 -21.86 36.27
C ILE A 214 5.84 -22.09 34.83
N TYR A 215 5.93 -21.03 34.00
CA TYR A 215 5.54 -21.06 32.61
C TYR A 215 6.79 -21.14 31.72
N GLU A 216 6.68 -21.92 30.68
CA GLU A 216 7.69 -22.03 29.62
C GLU A 216 7.14 -21.49 28.32
N HIS A 217 7.91 -20.64 27.66
CA HIS A 217 7.62 -20.10 26.35
C HIS A 217 8.49 -20.82 25.33
N THR A 218 7.85 -21.46 24.36
CA THR A 218 8.55 -22.21 23.32
C THR A 218 8.18 -21.65 21.96
N VAL A 219 9.19 -21.43 21.13
CA VAL A 219 9.00 -21.19 19.70
C VAL A 219 9.46 -22.44 18.97
N THR A 220 8.59 -23.02 18.17
CA THR A 220 8.85 -24.26 17.42
C THR A 220 8.85 -23.99 15.92
N ASP A 221 9.68 -24.76 15.20
CA ASP A 221 9.72 -24.78 13.73
C ASP A 221 9.88 -23.40 13.07
N LEU A 222 10.63 -22.50 13.75
CA LEU A 222 10.85 -21.16 13.24
C LEU A 222 11.71 -21.20 11.97
N ASP A 223 11.10 -20.78 10.86
CA ASP A 223 11.75 -20.64 9.56
C ASP A 223 11.26 -19.33 8.92
N VAL A 224 12.12 -18.33 8.93
CA VAL A 224 11.81 -16.98 8.42
C VAL A 224 12.84 -16.61 7.38
N GLU A 225 12.37 -16.22 6.20
CA GLU A 225 13.19 -15.73 5.12
C GLU A 225 12.75 -14.33 4.70
N VAL A 226 13.70 -13.40 4.67
CA VAL A 226 13.47 -12.02 4.26
C VAL A 226 14.42 -11.69 3.10
N ASN A 227 13.85 -11.33 1.96
CA ASN A 227 14.59 -10.84 0.82
C ASN A 227 14.66 -9.32 0.84
N THR A 228 15.85 -8.78 0.66
CA THR A 228 16.09 -7.34 0.60
C THR A 228 16.86 -6.98 -0.66
N SER A 229 16.57 -5.79 -1.21
CA SER A 229 17.35 -5.18 -2.27
C SER A 229 17.43 -3.67 -2.09
N GLY A 230 18.46 -3.03 -2.64
CA GLY A 230 18.67 -1.59 -2.57
C GLY A 230 19.66 -1.17 -1.49
N PHE A 231 19.28 -0.27 -0.59
CA PHE A 231 20.20 0.32 0.41
C PHE A 231 20.58 -0.61 1.57
N ILE A 232 19.88 -1.71 1.75
CA ILE A 232 20.15 -2.63 2.86
C ILE A 232 21.12 -3.69 2.36
N SER A 233 22.38 -3.60 2.77
CA SER A 233 23.36 -4.68 2.65
C SER A 233 23.37 -5.48 3.94
N LEU A 234 23.16 -6.79 3.85
CA LEU A 234 23.19 -7.71 5.00
C LEU A 234 24.62 -8.23 5.27
N ASP A 235 25.61 -7.86 4.47
CA ASP A 235 26.99 -8.34 4.59
C ASP A 235 27.64 -8.03 5.95
N GLY A 236 27.07 -7.07 6.70
CA GLY A 236 27.53 -6.73 8.05
C GLY A 236 26.92 -7.56 9.18
N LEU A 237 25.89 -8.37 8.93
CA LEU A 237 25.22 -9.16 9.97
C LEU A 237 25.80 -10.54 10.16
N GLU A 238 26.53 -11.07 9.17
CA GLU A 238 27.19 -12.40 9.27
C GLU A 238 28.51 -12.34 10.09
N GLN A 239 29.05 -11.17 10.38
CA GLN A 239 30.32 -11.02 11.13
C GLN A 239 30.16 -10.94 12.65
N SER A 240 28.95 -11.07 13.20
CA SER A 240 28.67 -10.92 14.63
C SER A 240 28.25 -12.23 15.33
N GLN A 241 28.57 -13.40 14.76
CA GLN A 241 28.41 -14.69 15.41
C GLN A 241 29.74 -15.25 15.91
#